data_9181c4a21bbc7cc48b2f45d245f1d15e
#
_entry.id   9181c4a21bbc7cc48b2f45d245f1d15e
#
_cell.length_a   1.000
_cell.length_b   1.000
_cell.length_c   1.000
_cell.angle_alpha   90.00
_cell.angle_beta   90.00
_cell.angle_gamma   90.00
#
_symmetry.space_group_name_H-M   'P 1'
#
loop_
_entity.id
_entity.type
_entity.pdbx_description
1 polymer ?
#
loop_
_entity_poly.entity_id
_entity_poly.type
_entity_poly.pdbx_seq_one_letter_code
_entity_poly.pdbx_strand_id
1 'polypeptide(L)'
;MKIQPHGAKEWFLNDVLHREDGPAIETPDGQKLWYLHGNLHREDGPAVEWPNGTTFWYLNDVKVTWEQVFRQAKSPEIELRILSAVLTNA
;
A
#
# COMPACT_ATOMS: atom_id res chain seq x y z
N MET A 1 11.91 9.66 -7.67
CA MET A 1 10.88 8.90 -8.41
C MET A 1 11.42 8.57 -9.79
N LYS A 2 11.20 7.36 -10.22
CA LYS A 2 11.70 6.87 -11.51
C LYS A 2 10.52 6.43 -12.35
N ILE A 3 10.51 6.81 -13.65
CA ILE A 3 9.48 6.39 -14.60
C ILE A 3 10.08 5.35 -15.52
N GLN A 4 9.48 4.15 -15.52
CA GLN A 4 9.93 3.04 -16.38
C GLN A 4 9.46 3.26 -17.83
N PRO A 5 10.11 2.63 -18.84
CA PRO A 5 9.70 2.77 -20.24
C PRO A 5 8.23 2.45 -20.49
N HIS A 6 7.65 1.51 -19.72
CA HIS A 6 6.23 1.14 -19.83
C HIS A 6 5.30 2.08 -19.04
N GLY A 7 5.85 3.14 -18.42
CA GLY A 7 5.06 4.18 -17.76
C GLY A 7 4.84 4.01 -16.27
N ALA A 8 5.28 2.89 -15.66
CA ALA A 8 5.14 2.72 -14.22
C ALA A 8 6.05 3.72 -13.48
N LYS A 9 5.51 4.33 -12.43
CA LYS A 9 6.26 5.22 -11.55
C LYS A 9 6.74 4.41 -10.35
N GLU A 10 8.02 4.56 -10.01
CA GLU A 10 8.63 3.82 -8.92
C GLU A 10 9.43 4.75 -8.02
N TRP A 11 9.32 4.54 -6.72
CA TRP A 11 10.05 5.31 -5.70
C TRP A 11 11.05 4.40 -4.99
N PHE A 12 12.27 4.88 -4.82
CA PHE A 12 13.38 4.10 -4.22
C PHE A 12 14.03 4.89 -3.09
N LEU A 13 14.55 4.15 -2.13
CA LEU A 13 15.45 4.66 -1.09
C LEU A 13 16.56 3.63 -0.93
N ASN A 14 17.83 4.05 -1.11
CA ASN A 14 18.97 3.14 -1.02
C ASN A 14 18.80 1.91 -1.92
N ASP A 15 18.34 2.14 -3.16
CA ASP A 15 18.17 1.14 -4.22
C ASP A 15 17.10 0.08 -3.94
N VAL A 16 16.27 0.25 -2.92
CA VAL A 16 15.10 -0.60 -2.70
C VAL A 16 13.81 0.21 -2.82
N LEU A 17 12.73 -0.45 -3.23
CA LEU A 17 11.41 0.20 -3.33
C LEU A 17 11.01 0.71 -1.95
N HIS A 18 10.66 2.01 -1.90
CA HIS A 18 10.32 2.64 -0.63
C HIS A 18 9.59 3.96 -0.87
N ARG A 19 8.46 4.13 -0.20
CA ARG A 19 7.77 5.40 -0.14
C ARG A 19 6.90 5.44 1.12
N GLU A 20 7.01 6.52 1.90
CA GLU A 20 6.28 6.62 3.17
C GLU A 20 4.90 7.24 3.03
N ASP A 21 4.71 8.14 2.07
CA ASP A 21 3.48 8.93 1.92
C ASP A 21 2.60 8.48 0.76
N GLY A 22 2.83 7.30 0.23
CA GLY A 22 2.05 6.81 -0.90
C GLY A 22 2.55 5.46 -1.40
N PRO A 23 1.96 4.94 -2.48
CA PRO A 23 2.45 3.70 -3.09
C PRO A 23 3.82 3.92 -3.72
N ALA A 24 4.70 2.92 -3.56
CA ALA A 24 6.05 2.97 -4.14
C ALA A 24 6.04 2.58 -5.62
N ILE A 25 4.98 1.92 -6.09
CA ILE A 25 4.77 1.63 -7.52
C ILE A 25 3.36 2.06 -7.90
N GLU A 26 3.27 2.83 -8.99
CA GLU A 26 1.98 3.21 -9.59
C GLU A 26 2.07 2.88 -11.08
N THR A 27 1.22 1.96 -11.55
CA THR A 27 1.21 1.59 -12.97
C THR A 27 0.21 2.45 -13.75
N PRO A 28 0.38 2.57 -15.08
CA PRO A 28 -0.55 3.36 -15.90
C PRO A 28 -1.98 2.88 -15.85
N ASP A 29 -2.20 1.56 -15.62
CA ASP A 29 -3.55 0.98 -15.54
C ASP A 29 -4.18 1.12 -14.15
N GLY A 30 -3.48 1.75 -13.18
CA GLY A 30 -4.06 2.06 -11.88
C GLY A 30 -3.69 1.10 -10.75
N GLN A 31 -2.76 0.16 -10.98
CA GLN A 31 -2.28 -0.71 -9.89
C GLN A 31 -1.38 0.10 -8.96
N LYS A 32 -1.56 -0.08 -7.64
CA LYS A 32 -0.77 0.61 -6.62
C LYS A 32 -0.21 -0.40 -5.63
N LEU A 33 1.10 -0.29 -5.37
CA LEU A 33 1.81 -1.20 -4.48
C LEU A 33 2.60 -0.37 -3.47
N TRP A 34 2.35 -0.63 -2.19
CA TRP A 34 2.99 0.10 -1.09
C TRP A 34 4.17 -0.68 -0.55
N TYR A 35 5.35 -0.11 -0.64
CA TYR A 35 6.59 -0.72 -0.15
C TYR A 35 7.28 0.19 0.85
N LEU A 36 7.77 -0.41 1.94
CA LEU A 36 8.70 0.23 2.86
C LEU A 36 9.93 -0.67 2.98
N HIS A 37 11.11 -0.09 2.76
CA HIS A 37 12.38 -0.82 2.85
C HIS A 37 12.39 -2.09 2.01
N GLY A 38 11.77 -2.06 0.84
CA GLY A 38 11.71 -3.19 -0.07
C GLY A 38 10.63 -4.23 0.24
N ASN A 39 9.84 -4.04 1.28
CA ASN A 39 8.80 -4.99 1.69
C ASN A 39 7.41 -4.41 1.43
N LEU A 40 6.48 -5.24 0.95
CA LEU A 40 5.06 -4.84 0.88
C LEU A 40 4.59 -4.54 2.30
N HIS A 41 4.13 -3.30 2.52
CA HIS A 41 3.77 -2.87 3.86
C HIS A 41 2.94 -1.59 3.82
N ARG A 42 1.82 -1.59 4.53
CA ARG A 42 1.04 -0.38 4.74
C ARG A 42 0.25 -0.51 6.04
N GLU A 43 0.29 0.53 6.88
CA GLU A 43 -0.35 0.52 8.20
C GLU A 43 -1.70 1.22 8.24
N ASP A 44 -2.10 1.93 7.18
CA ASP A 44 -3.34 2.69 7.16
C ASP A 44 -4.30 2.30 6.04
N GLY A 45 -4.04 1.18 5.37
CA GLY A 45 -4.86 0.73 4.26
C GLY A 45 -4.27 -0.52 3.60
N PRO A 46 -4.83 -0.94 2.46
CA PRO A 46 -4.28 -2.08 1.72
C PRO A 46 -2.95 -1.73 1.08
N ALA A 47 -2.00 -2.68 1.11
CA ALA A 47 -0.69 -2.49 0.51
C ALA A 47 -0.69 -2.74 -0.99
N VAL A 48 -1.68 -3.49 -1.50
CA VAL A 48 -1.86 -3.75 -2.92
C VAL A 48 -3.28 -3.34 -3.31
N GLU A 49 -3.38 -2.51 -4.34
CA GLU A 49 -4.67 -2.07 -4.86
C GLU A 49 -4.65 -2.28 -6.37
N TRP A 50 -5.58 -3.09 -6.86
CA TRP A 50 -5.71 -3.37 -8.28
C TRP A 50 -6.78 -2.48 -8.92
N PRO A 51 -6.70 -2.22 -10.24
CA PRO A 51 -7.67 -1.34 -10.90
C PRO A 51 -9.13 -1.78 -10.76
N ASN A 52 -9.36 -3.09 -10.63
CA ASN A 52 -10.72 -3.64 -10.49
C ASN A 52 -11.28 -3.55 -9.06
N GLY A 53 -10.55 -2.89 -8.14
CA GLY A 53 -10.98 -2.75 -6.76
C GLY A 53 -10.52 -3.85 -5.83
N THR A 54 -9.86 -4.89 -6.34
CA THR A 54 -9.30 -5.96 -5.49
C THR A 54 -8.15 -5.39 -4.65
N THR A 55 -8.14 -5.70 -3.36
CA THR A 55 -7.12 -5.20 -2.44
C THR A 55 -6.55 -6.32 -1.60
N PHE A 56 -5.28 -6.18 -1.22
CA PHE A 56 -4.60 -7.09 -0.32
C PHE A 56 -3.85 -6.30 0.73
N TRP A 57 -3.86 -6.79 1.96
CA TRP A 57 -3.23 -6.14 3.11
C TRP A 57 -1.95 -6.88 3.46
N TYR A 58 -0.85 -6.14 3.66
CA TYR A 58 0.45 -6.71 3.98
C TYR A 58 1.14 -5.92 5.08
N LEU A 59 1.83 -6.65 5.96
CA LEU A 59 2.77 -6.09 6.95
C LEU A 59 4.09 -6.84 6.77
N ASN A 60 5.14 -6.13 6.38
CA ASN A 60 6.49 -6.68 6.16
C ASN A 60 6.49 -7.94 5.28
N ASP A 61 5.89 -7.83 4.08
CA ASP A 61 5.76 -8.91 3.09
C ASP A 61 4.85 -10.06 3.51
N VAL A 62 4.22 -10.00 4.66
CA VAL A 62 3.30 -11.03 5.13
C VAL A 62 1.87 -10.58 4.84
N LYS A 63 1.12 -11.39 4.10
CA LYS A 63 -0.29 -11.13 3.82
C LYS A 63 -1.09 -11.29 5.11
N VAL A 64 -1.89 -10.27 5.43
CA VAL A 64 -2.68 -10.22 6.66
C VAL A 64 -4.11 -9.81 6.34
N THR A 65 -4.97 -9.83 7.37
CA THR A 65 -6.33 -9.32 7.24
C THR A 65 -6.35 -7.84 7.62
N TRP A 66 -7.39 -7.11 7.19
CA TRP A 66 -7.54 -5.72 7.58
C TRP A 66 -7.69 -5.58 9.10
N GLU A 67 -8.31 -6.58 9.77
CA GLU A 67 -8.47 -6.58 11.23
C GLU A 67 -7.12 -6.63 11.94
N GLN A 68 -6.17 -7.39 11.40
CA GLN A 68 -4.83 -7.46 11.97
C GLN A 68 -4.11 -6.12 11.86
N VAL A 69 -4.27 -5.42 10.74
CA VAL A 69 -3.71 -4.08 10.56
C VAL A 69 -4.40 -3.09 11.51
N PHE A 70 -5.71 -3.18 11.65
CA PHE A 70 -6.50 -2.33 12.54
C PHE A 70 -6.05 -2.45 13.99
N ARG A 71 -5.77 -3.68 14.45
CA ARG A 71 -5.30 -3.90 15.83
C ARG A 71 -3.98 -3.22 16.13
N GLN A 72 -3.16 -2.99 15.10
CA GLN A 72 -1.84 -2.36 15.25
C GLN A 72 -1.89 -0.86 14.98
N ALA A 73 -3.04 -0.31 14.66
CA ALA A 73 -3.17 1.10 14.36
C ALA A 73 -2.77 1.95 15.58
N LYS A 74 -1.92 2.94 15.33
CA LYS A 74 -1.31 3.73 16.39
C LYS A 74 -2.08 4.99 16.75
N SER A 75 -3.16 5.28 16.04
CA SER A 75 -3.97 6.47 16.30
C SER A 75 -5.40 6.27 15.79
N PRO A 76 -6.37 7.03 16.33
CA PRO A 76 -7.75 7.01 15.81
C PRO A 76 -7.83 7.40 14.35
N GLU A 77 -6.94 8.27 13.88
CA GLU A 77 -6.93 8.69 12.47
C GLU A 77 -6.57 7.52 11.55
N ILE A 78 -5.57 6.71 11.96
CA ILE A 78 -5.20 5.52 11.20
C ILE A 78 -6.35 4.52 11.21
N GLU A 79 -6.99 4.32 12.35
CA GLU A 79 -8.15 3.43 12.45
C GLU A 79 -9.27 3.86 11.50
N LEU A 80 -9.56 5.16 11.43
CA LEU A 80 -10.58 5.68 10.52
C LEU A 80 -10.21 5.47 9.06
N ARG A 81 -8.95 5.62 8.69
CA ARG A 81 -8.49 5.37 7.33
C ARG A 81 -8.66 3.91 6.94
N ILE A 82 -8.34 2.98 7.85
CA ILE A 82 -8.51 1.55 7.62
C ILE A 82 -10.00 1.23 7.39
N LEU A 83 -10.86 1.71 8.28
CA LEU A 83 -12.31 1.47 8.16
C LEU A 83 -12.87 2.07 6.87
N SER A 84 -12.41 3.25 6.50
CA SER A 84 -12.82 3.89 5.24
C SER A 84 -12.45 3.04 4.04
N ALA A 85 -11.23 2.48 4.04
CA ALA A 85 -10.78 1.61 2.95
C ALA A 85 -11.61 0.33 2.86
N VAL A 86 -11.94 -0.27 4.00
CA VAL A 86 -12.76 -1.48 4.07
C VAL A 86 -14.18 -1.21 3.55
N LEU A 87 -14.79 -0.11 3.98
CA LEU A 87 -16.14 0.24 3.56
C LEU A 87 -16.24 0.61 2.08
N THR A 88 -15.19 1.25 1.55
CA THR A 88 -15.16 1.65 0.15
C THR A 88 -15.08 0.45 -0.79
N ASN A 89 -14.44 -0.63 -0.36
CA ASN A 89 -14.22 -1.84 -1.17
C ASN A 89 -15.19 -2.98 -0.80
N ALA A 90 -16.18 -2.71 0.00
CA ALA A 90 -17.17 -3.71 0.42
C ALA A 90 -18.17 -4.01 -0.70
#